data_76e7a05859b02d7637a6aa1a07da8a55
#
_entry.id   76e7a05859b02d7637a6aa1a07da8a55
#
_cell.length_a   1.000
_cell.length_b   1.000
_cell.length_c   1.000
_cell.angle_alpha   90.00
_cell.angle_beta   90.00
_cell.angle_gamma   90.00
#
_symmetry.space_group_name_H-M   'P 1'
#
loop_
_entity.id
_entity.type
_entity.pdbx_description
1 polymer ?
#
loop_
_entity_poly.entity_id
_entity_poly.type
_entity_poly.pdbx_seq_one_letter_code
_entity_poly.pdbx_strand_id
1 'polypeptide(L)'
;AREGEYSRSNRVYTFRKGDRVMQMSNTDTVANGDVGIIVEMNKEPRTNLIYAKVDFGYEGAEAVYYATDEDFSNLTLAYATTIHKSQGSEYACVLTPLYECDGIMLQRNLLYTAVTRAKKKMILLGERTAVDIAVSNTDAFKRDTFLEDLFQNARKKGKFKTIAPFR
;
A
#
# COMPACT_ATOMS: atom_id res chain seq x y z
N ALA A 1 -23.75 -7.89 14.85
CA ALA A 1 -23.39 -9.09 14.08
C ALA A 1 -24.66 -9.85 13.76
N ARG A 2 -24.84 -10.29 12.52
CA ARG A 2 -25.95 -11.19 12.17
C ARG A 2 -25.70 -12.54 12.84
N GLU A 3 -26.72 -13.16 13.43
CA GLU A 3 -26.61 -14.51 14.00
C GLU A 3 -26.09 -15.50 12.97
N GLY A 4 -25.02 -16.24 13.31
CA GLY A 4 -24.39 -17.24 12.42
C GLY A 4 -23.20 -16.76 11.59
N GLU A 5 -22.79 -15.50 11.71
CA GLU A 5 -21.64 -14.96 10.97
C GLU A 5 -20.35 -15.09 11.79
N TYR A 6 -19.42 -15.93 11.32
CA TYR A 6 -18.10 -16.06 11.96
C TYR A 6 -17.28 -14.80 11.74
N SER A 7 -16.52 -14.41 12.76
CA SER A 7 -15.55 -13.33 12.67
C SER A 7 -14.31 -13.69 13.48
N ARG A 8 -13.16 -13.17 13.07
CA ARG A 8 -11.91 -13.27 13.80
C ARG A 8 -11.25 -11.91 13.88
N SER A 9 -10.73 -11.59 15.06
CA SER A 9 -10.03 -10.33 15.30
C SER A 9 -8.55 -10.59 15.44
N ASN A 10 -7.74 -9.74 14.80
CA ASN A 10 -6.37 -9.51 15.23
C ASN A 10 -6.36 -8.34 16.23
N ARG A 11 -5.18 -7.85 16.62
CA ARG A 11 -5.06 -6.75 17.61
C ARG A 11 -5.75 -5.44 17.17
N VAL A 12 -6.01 -5.26 15.88
CA VAL A 12 -6.48 -4.00 15.30
C VAL A 12 -7.82 -4.14 14.61
N TYR A 13 -8.04 -5.25 13.90
CA TYR A 13 -9.19 -5.43 13.02
C TYR A 13 -10.01 -6.66 13.38
N THR A 14 -11.31 -6.60 13.09
CA THR A 14 -12.21 -7.75 13.09
C THR A 14 -12.58 -8.07 11.65
N PHE A 15 -12.22 -9.26 11.19
CA PHE A 15 -12.46 -9.74 9.85
C PHE A 15 -13.77 -10.52 9.76
N ARG A 16 -14.46 -10.38 8.61
CA ARG A 16 -15.70 -11.08 8.29
C ARG A 16 -15.69 -11.53 6.84
N LYS A 17 -16.53 -12.50 6.53
CA LYS A 17 -16.80 -12.88 5.13
C LYS A 17 -17.26 -11.65 4.33
N GLY A 18 -16.68 -11.48 3.14
CA GLY A 18 -16.95 -10.36 2.24
C GLY A 18 -16.04 -9.15 2.46
N ASP A 19 -15.21 -9.13 3.51
CA ASP A 19 -14.26 -8.05 3.72
C ASP A 19 -13.16 -8.06 2.65
N ARG A 20 -12.80 -6.84 2.21
CA ARG A 20 -11.58 -6.64 1.41
C ARG A 20 -10.40 -6.57 2.34
N VAL A 21 -9.39 -7.37 2.06
CA VAL A 21 -8.17 -7.48 2.85
C VAL A 21 -6.94 -7.32 1.98
N MET A 22 -5.85 -6.89 2.59
CA MET A 22 -4.55 -6.76 1.95
C MET A 22 -3.54 -7.62 2.70
N GLN A 23 -2.72 -8.35 1.95
CA GLN A 23 -1.57 -9.07 2.47
C GLN A 23 -0.47 -8.09 2.87
N MET A 24 0.12 -8.29 4.04
CA MET A 24 1.12 -7.38 4.62
C MET A 24 2.56 -7.88 4.53
N SER A 25 2.74 -9.14 4.14
CA SER A 25 4.04 -9.79 3.96
C SER A 25 4.03 -10.67 2.73
N ASN A 26 5.22 -10.91 2.15
CA ASN A 26 5.32 -11.88 1.05
C ASN A 26 5.18 -13.30 1.60
N THR A 27 4.40 -14.11 0.90
CA THR A 27 4.32 -15.56 1.05
C THR A 27 4.70 -16.24 -0.26
N ASP A 28 4.73 -17.57 -0.29
CA ASP A 28 5.02 -18.30 -1.53
C ASP A 28 3.96 -18.08 -2.62
N THR A 29 2.74 -17.69 -2.25
CA THR A 29 1.59 -17.59 -3.15
C THR A 29 1.04 -16.17 -3.31
N VAL A 30 1.29 -15.27 -2.35
CA VAL A 30 0.71 -13.91 -2.32
C VAL A 30 1.80 -12.90 -1.98
N ALA A 31 1.84 -11.80 -2.73
CA ALA A 31 2.79 -10.72 -2.49
C ALA A 31 2.25 -9.69 -1.47
N ASN A 32 3.19 -9.01 -0.80
CA ASN A 32 2.85 -7.86 0.05
C ASN A 32 2.20 -6.75 -0.79
N GLY A 33 1.02 -6.31 -0.35
CA GLY A 33 0.22 -5.29 -1.04
C GLY A 33 -0.90 -5.86 -1.90
N ASP A 34 -0.93 -7.18 -2.13
CA ASP A 34 -2.03 -7.81 -2.87
C ASP A 34 -3.34 -7.71 -2.08
N VAL A 35 -4.40 -7.41 -2.80
CA VAL A 35 -5.74 -7.20 -2.25
C VAL A 35 -6.65 -8.35 -2.67
N GLY A 36 -7.31 -8.96 -1.67
CA GLY A 36 -8.27 -10.04 -1.88
C GLY A 36 -9.59 -9.78 -1.16
N ILE A 37 -10.50 -10.75 -1.31
CA ILE A 37 -11.80 -10.76 -0.65
C ILE A 37 -11.90 -12.03 0.19
N ILE A 38 -12.35 -11.93 1.43
CA ILE A 38 -12.66 -13.08 2.26
C ILE A 38 -13.92 -13.75 1.70
N VAL A 39 -13.73 -14.87 1.00
CA VAL A 39 -14.84 -15.61 0.35
C VAL A 39 -15.47 -16.61 1.29
N GLU A 40 -14.73 -17.11 2.26
CA GLU A 40 -15.22 -18.07 3.25
C GLU A 40 -14.65 -17.74 4.63
N MET A 41 -15.46 -17.86 5.65
CA MET A 41 -15.04 -17.80 7.05
C MET A 41 -15.86 -18.83 7.82
N ASN A 42 -15.17 -19.75 8.47
CA ASN A 42 -15.83 -20.86 9.14
C ASN A 42 -14.97 -21.34 10.33
N LYS A 43 -15.48 -22.33 11.05
CA LYS A 43 -14.82 -22.95 12.19
C LYS A 43 -14.31 -24.33 11.82
N GLU A 44 -13.03 -24.57 12.08
CA GLU A 44 -12.41 -25.87 11.86
C GLU A 44 -12.97 -26.90 12.87
N PRO A 45 -13.58 -28.01 12.42
CA PRO A 45 -14.24 -28.96 13.32
C PRO A 45 -13.32 -29.60 14.36
N ARG A 46 -12.03 -29.80 14.02
CA ARG A 46 -11.05 -30.49 14.90
C ARG A 46 -10.40 -29.56 15.92
N THR A 47 -10.03 -28.35 15.49
CA THR A 47 -9.28 -27.41 16.32
C THR A 47 -10.17 -26.37 16.96
N ASN A 48 -11.41 -26.25 16.52
CA ASN A 48 -12.37 -25.23 16.95
C ASN A 48 -11.92 -23.78 16.64
N LEU A 49 -10.86 -23.61 15.83
CA LEU A 49 -10.33 -22.31 15.41
C LEU A 49 -11.12 -21.77 14.21
N ILE A 50 -11.28 -20.46 14.16
CA ILE A 50 -11.89 -19.79 13.01
C ILE A 50 -10.82 -19.63 11.94
N TYR A 51 -11.12 -20.06 10.71
CA TYR A 51 -10.30 -19.84 9.53
C TYR A 51 -10.97 -18.92 8.53
N ALA A 52 -10.20 -18.37 7.62
CA ALA A 52 -10.66 -17.61 6.48
C ALA A 52 -10.03 -18.16 5.19
N LYS A 53 -10.78 -18.10 4.08
CA LYS A 53 -10.23 -18.24 2.74
C LYS A 53 -10.33 -16.91 2.02
N VAL A 54 -9.21 -16.46 1.46
CA VAL A 54 -9.10 -15.18 0.77
C VAL A 54 -8.82 -15.44 -0.70
N ASP A 55 -9.69 -14.90 -1.54
CA ASP A 55 -9.50 -14.91 -3.00
C ASP A 55 -8.80 -13.61 -3.41
N PHE A 56 -7.59 -13.74 -3.97
CA PHE A 56 -6.81 -12.62 -4.48
C PHE A 56 -7.04 -12.36 -5.98
N GLY A 57 -7.94 -13.15 -6.62
CA GLY A 57 -8.30 -12.94 -8.02
C GLY A 57 -7.22 -13.40 -9.02
N TYR A 58 -6.30 -14.26 -8.62
CA TYR A 58 -5.34 -14.86 -9.53
C TYR A 58 -6.03 -15.92 -10.40
N GLU A 59 -5.85 -15.83 -11.71
CA GLU A 59 -6.49 -16.75 -12.66
C GLU A 59 -6.02 -18.19 -12.42
N GLY A 60 -6.99 -19.09 -12.16
CA GLY A 60 -6.74 -20.50 -11.91
C GLY A 60 -6.17 -20.83 -10.52
N ALA A 61 -6.01 -19.87 -9.63
CA ALA A 61 -5.54 -20.11 -8.27
C ALA A 61 -6.72 -20.36 -7.30
N GLU A 62 -6.49 -21.24 -6.34
CA GLU A 62 -7.44 -21.44 -5.23
C GLU A 62 -7.32 -20.30 -4.20
N ALA A 63 -8.41 -20.09 -3.45
CA ALA A 63 -8.39 -19.12 -2.35
C ALA A 63 -7.40 -19.55 -1.26
N VAL A 64 -6.61 -18.59 -0.78
CA VAL A 64 -5.55 -18.82 0.22
C VAL A 64 -6.15 -18.99 1.60
N TYR A 65 -5.66 -19.98 2.34
CA TYR A 65 -6.17 -20.37 3.65
C TYR A 65 -5.40 -19.68 4.80
N TYR A 66 -6.12 -19.06 5.70
CA TYR A 66 -5.62 -18.36 6.89
C TYR A 66 -6.27 -18.95 8.14
N ALA A 67 -5.51 -19.50 9.07
CA ALA A 67 -6.05 -20.16 10.26
C ALA A 67 -5.35 -19.77 11.58
N THR A 68 -4.08 -19.41 11.53
CA THR A 68 -3.29 -19.06 12.72
C THR A 68 -3.38 -17.58 13.07
N ASP A 69 -2.98 -17.20 14.29
CA ASP A 69 -2.88 -15.79 14.67
C ASP A 69 -1.82 -15.05 13.86
N GLU A 70 -0.76 -15.75 13.47
CA GLU A 70 0.28 -15.21 12.60
C GLU A 70 -0.27 -14.90 11.21
N ASP A 71 -1.06 -15.82 10.63
CA ASP A 71 -1.71 -15.59 9.33
C ASP A 71 -2.59 -14.34 9.37
N PHE A 72 -3.45 -14.22 10.38
CA PHE A 72 -4.33 -13.06 10.54
C PHE A 72 -3.58 -11.77 10.89
N SER A 73 -2.39 -11.85 11.50
CA SER A 73 -1.54 -10.67 11.74
C SER A 73 -0.97 -10.10 10.45
N ASN A 74 -0.83 -10.92 9.41
CA ASN A 74 -0.39 -10.56 8.07
C ASN A 74 -1.52 -10.01 7.17
N LEU A 75 -2.74 -9.90 7.69
CA LEU A 75 -3.86 -9.31 6.99
C LEU A 75 -4.24 -7.95 7.59
N THR A 76 -4.63 -7.02 6.73
CA THR A 76 -5.26 -5.75 7.12
C THR A 76 -6.53 -5.52 6.29
N LEU A 77 -7.48 -4.74 6.81
CA LEU A 77 -8.63 -4.32 6.00
C LEU A 77 -8.17 -3.39 4.87
N ALA A 78 -8.69 -3.59 3.67
CA ALA A 78 -8.27 -2.89 2.45
C ALA A 78 -9.37 -2.02 1.85
N TYR A 79 -10.20 -1.41 2.67
CA TYR A 79 -11.21 -0.40 2.24
C TYR A 79 -10.55 0.94 1.92
N ALA A 80 -9.39 1.22 2.51
CA ALA A 80 -8.51 2.32 2.19
C ALA A 80 -7.07 1.84 2.19
N THR A 81 -6.20 2.55 1.45
CA THR A 81 -4.77 2.25 1.40
C THR A 81 -3.96 3.53 1.48
N THR A 82 -2.71 3.44 1.90
CA THR A 82 -1.81 4.59 1.86
C THR A 82 -1.33 4.86 0.44
N ILE A 83 -0.96 6.10 0.15
CA ILE A 83 -0.38 6.48 -1.14
C ILE A 83 0.85 5.62 -1.47
N HIS A 84 1.69 5.33 -0.48
CA HIS A 84 2.89 4.50 -0.67
C HIS A 84 2.55 3.06 -1.09
N LYS A 85 1.57 2.44 -0.45
CA LYS A 85 1.14 1.07 -0.79
C LYS A 85 0.37 1.00 -2.12
N SER A 86 -0.15 2.12 -2.61
CA SER A 86 -0.81 2.20 -3.91
C SER A 86 0.17 2.38 -5.07
N GLN A 87 1.48 2.51 -4.80
CA GLN A 87 2.49 2.62 -5.85
C GLN A 87 2.49 1.36 -6.73
N GLY A 88 2.50 1.56 -8.05
CA GLY A 88 2.39 0.46 -9.02
C GLY A 88 0.95 0.07 -9.36
N SER A 89 -0.03 0.41 -8.52
CA SER A 89 -1.45 0.14 -8.77
C SER A 89 -2.15 1.32 -9.43
N GLU A 90 -3.23 1.06 -10.16
CA GLU A 90 -4.06 2.08 -10.80
C GLU A 90 -5.55 1.79 -10.54
N TYR A 91 -6.33 2.84 -10.36
CA TYR A 91 -7.75 2.75 -10.01
C TYR A 91 -8.59 3.59 -10.95
N ALA A 92 -9.82 3.16 -11.25
CA ALA A 92 -10.75 3.94 -12.07
C ALA A 92 -11.07 5.30 -11.45
N CYS A 93 -11.22 5.33 -10.12
CA CYS A 93 -11.47 6.53 -9.33
C CYS A 93 -10.63 6.50 -8.06
N VAL A 94 -9.98 7.60 -7.74
CA VAL A 94 -9.23 7.78 -6.49
C VAL A 94 -9.85 8.92 -5.70
N LEU A 95 -10.06 8.68 -4.41
CA LEU A 95 -10.57 9.64 -3.47
C LEU A 95 -9.50 9.81 -2.38
N THR A 96 -8.96 11.02 -2.25
CA THR A 96 -7.88 11.32 -1.31
C THR A 96 -8.29 12.46 -0.39
N PRO A 97 -8.39 12.21 0.92
CA PRO A 97 -8.53 13.28 1.90
C PRO A 97 -7.20 14.05 2.02
N LEU A 98 -7.30 15.37 2.17
CA LEU A 98 -6.16 16.29 2.38
C LEU A 98 -6.58 17.36 3.37
N TYR A 99 -5.92 17.38 4.54
CA TYR A 99 -6.15 18.35 5.60
C TYR A 99 -4.84 18.97 6.07
N GLU A 100 -4.87 20.19 6.59
CA GLU A 100 -3.68 20.85 7.10
C GLU A 100 -3.00 20.08 8.25
N CYS A 101 -3.80 19.32 9.02
CA CYS A 101 -3.28 18.46 10.08
C CYS A 101 -2.41 17.29 9.58
N ASP A 102 -2.44 16.98 8.26
CA ASP A 102 -1.55 15.98 7.66
C ASP A 102 -0.07 16.43 7.63
N GLY A 103 0.19 17.72 7.87
CA GLY A 103 1.49 18.30 8.17
C GLY A 103 2.60 17.89 7.20
N ILE A 104 3.58 17.15 7.70
CA ILE A 104 4.75 16.69 6.93
C ILE A 104 4.41 15.80 5.73
N MET A 105 3.22 15.22 5.69
CA MET A 105 2.74 14.41 4.56
C MET A 105 2.25 15.26 3.39
N LEU A 106 2.03 16.57 3.59
CA LEU A 106 1.65 17.50 2.54
C LEU A 106 2.88 17.85 1.68
N GLN A 107 3.23 16.92 0.78
CA GLN A 107 4.38 17.03 -0.12
C GLN A 107 3.94 16.87 -1.57
N ARG A 108 4.59 17.63 -2.47
CA ARG A 108 4.29 17.61 -3.91
C ARG A 108 4.40 16.22 -4.52
N ASN A 109 5.44 15.46 -4.17
CA ASN A 109 5.66 14.11 -4.68
C ASN A 109 4.58 13.13 -4.24
N LEU A 110 4.08 13.22 -2.99
CA LEU A 110 2.98 12.38 -2.51
C LEU A 110 1.67 12.74 -3.21
N LEU A 111 1.35 14.03 -3.33
CA LEU A 111 0.17 14.47 -4.06
C LEU A 111 0.24 14.01 -5.53
N TYR A 112 1.39 14.18 -6.18
CA TYR A 112 1.60 13.70 -7.56
C TYR A 112 1.38 12.18 -7.65
N THR A 113 1.94 11.41 -6.72
CA THR A 113 1.77 9.95 -6.69
C THR A 113 0.30 9.57 -6.54
N ALA A 114 -0.45 10.24 -5.65
CA ALA A 114 -1.88 9.99 -5.48
C ALA A 114 -2.69 10.29 -6.76
N VAL A 115 -2.43 11.45 -7.37
CA VAL A 115 -3.13 11.88 -8.61
C VAL A 115 -2.89 10.90 -9.75
N THR A 116 -1.64 10.44 -9.92
CA THR A 116 -1.28 9.50 -10.99
C THR A 116 -1.82 8.08 -10.80
N ARG A 117 -2.41 7.76 -9.64
CA ARG A 117 -3.13 6.47 -9.44
C ARG A 117 -4.52 6.47 -10.09
N ALA A 118 -5.08 7.61 -10.44
CA ALA A 118 -6.43 7.72 -11.00
C ALA A 118 -6.43 7.62 -12.53
N LYS A 119 -7.11 6.59 -13.08
CA LYS A 119 -7.29 6.44 -14.53
C LYS A 119 -8.36 7.36 -15.11
N LYS A 120 -9.47 7.55 -14.38
CA LYS A 120 -10.63 8.28 -14.90
C LYS A 120 -10.99 9.50 -14.05
N LYS A 121 -10.94 9.40 -12.74
CA LYS A 121 -11.41 10.45 -11.84
C LYS A 121 -10.57 10.52 -10.58
N MET A 122 -10.12 11.74 -10.26
CA MET A 122 -9.49 12.09 -8.97
C MET A 122 -10.43 12.99 -8.20
N ILE A 123 -10.66 12.69 -6.94
CA ILE A 123 -11.46 13.50 -6.02
C ILE A 123 -10.58 13.83 -4.82
N LEU A 124 -10.30 15.12 -4.63
CA LEU A 124 -9.65 15.64 -3.44
C LEU A 124 -10.73 16.10 -2.47
N LEU A 125 -10.68 15.62 -1.24
CA LEU A 125 -11.60 15.99 -0.17
C LEU A 125 -10.83 16.69 0.94
N GLY A 126 -11.27 17.85 1.38
CA GLY A 126 -10.66 18.56 2.51
C GLY A 126 -10.42 20.03 2.23
N GLU A 127 -9.28 20.53 2.63
CA GLU A 127 -8.96 21.96 2.66
C GLU A 127 -8.14 22.36 1.43
N ARG A 128 -8.54 23.47 0.79
CA ARG A 128 -7.80 24.01 -0.35
C ARG A 128 -6.39 24.44 0.05
N THR A 129 -6.24 24.99 1.22
CA THR A 129 -4.95 25.35 1.80
C THR A 129 -3.99 24.17 1.93
N ALA A 130 -4.50 22.99 2.29
CA ALA A 130 -3.70 21.76 2.33
C ALA A 130 -3.16 21.38 0.93
N VAL A 131 -3.96 21.58 -0.11
CA VAL A 131 -3.51 21.39 -1.51
C VAL A 131 -2.41 22.39 -1.87
N ASP A 132 -2.60 23.67 -1.53
CA ASP A 132 -1.64 24.73 -1.83
C ASP A 132 -0.30 24.48 -1.08
N ILE A 133 -0.35 24.04 0.17
CA ILE A 133 0.82 23.61 0.94
C ILE A 133 1.50 22.41 0.24
N ALA A 134 0.76 21.39 -0.09
CA ALA A 134 1.32 20.19 -0.72
C ALA A 134 1.98 20.50 -2.06
N VAL A 135 1.36 21.36 -2.90
CA VAL A 135 1.92 21.79 -4.19
C VAL A 135 3.19 22.61 -4.04
N SER A 136 3.27 23.49 -3.03
CA SER A 136 4.45 24.35 -2.78
C SER A 136 5.59 23.61 -2.08
N ASN A 137 5.30 22.56 -1.31
CA ASN A 137 6.30 21.82 -0.56
C ASN A 137 7.12 20.89 -1.46
N THR A 138 8.40 21.27 -1.65
CA THR A 138 9.39 20.52 -2.45
C THR A 138 10.52 19.92 -1.60
N ASP A 139 10.40 19.92 -0.28
CA ASP A 139 11.49 19.52 0.62
C ASP A 139 11.93 18.06 0.44
N ALA A 140 11.06 17.19 -0.08
CA ALA A 140 11.45 15.83 -0.46
C ALA A 140 12.57 15.76 -1.51
N PHE A 141 12.79 16.83 -2.28
CA PHE A 141 13.88 16.91 -3.27
C PHE A 141 15.20 17.40 -2.67
N LYS A 142 15.16 17.97 -1.44
CA LYS A 142 16.36 18.42 -0.73
C LYS A 142 16.99 17.25 0.04
N ARG A 143 17.23 16.13 -0.63
CA ARG A 143 18.00 15.05 -0.01
C ARG A 143 19.47 15.41 -0.07
N ASP A 144 20.06 15.72 1.07
CA ASP A 144 21.51 15.75 1.22
C ASP A 144 22.04 14.31 1.06
N THR A 145 22.39 13.98 -0.15
CA THR A 145 23.09 12.71 -0.44
C THR A 145 24.56 13.04 -0.63
N PHE A 146 25.44 12.30 0.04
CA PHE A 146 26.88 12.32 -0.23
C PHE A 146 27.24 11.79 -1.64
N LEU A 147 26.24 11.55 -2.49
CA LEU A 147 26.44 10.96 -3.82
C LEU A 147 27.29 11.88 -4.70
N GLU A 148 27.05 13.20 -4.67
CA GLU A 148 27.83 14.17 -5.43
C GLU A 148 29.28 14.20 -4.97
N ASP A 149 29.53 14.22 -3.66
CA ASP A 149 30.87 14.17 -3.08
C ASP A 149 31.58 12.86 -3.42
N LEU A 150 30.87 11.73 -3.40
CA LEU A 150 31.40 10.43 -3.80
C LEU A 150 31.76 10.41 -5.28
N PHE A 151 30.94 10.98 -6.16
CA PHE A 151 31.26 11.09 -7.60
C PHE A 151 32.44 12.02 -7.85
N GLN A 152 32.51 13.17 -7.20
CA GLN A 152 33.62 14.10 -7.30
C GLN A 152 34.93 13.45 -6.83
N ASN A 153 34.90 12.76 -5.69
CA ASN A 153 36.06 12.06 -5.16
C ASN A 153 36.50 10.87 -6.05
N ALA A 154 35.56 10.14 -6.63
CA ALA A 154 35.84 9.04 -7.54
C ALA A 154 36.42 9.54 -8.87
N ARG A 155 35.96 10.72 -9.36
CA ARG A 155 36.50 11.39 -10.54
C ARG A 155 37.94 11.88 -10.31
N LYS A 156 38.20 12.51 -9.16
CA LYS A 156 39.55 12.95 -8.75
C LYS A 156 40.53 11.77 -8.64
N LYS A 157 40.05 10.59 -8.24
CA LYS A 157 40.84 9.34 -8.13
C LYS A 157 40.96 8.57 -9.45
N GLY A 158 40.49 9.12 -10.58
CA GLY A 158 40.60 8.47 -11.91
C GLY A 158 39.82 7.15 -12.04
N LYS A 159 38.86 6.88 -11.14
CA LYS A 159 38.09 5.64 -11.14
C LYS A 159 36.97 5.59 -12.18
N PHE A 160 36.61 6.73 -12.81
CA PHE A 160 35.65 6.81 -13.90
C PHE A 160 36.29 7.38 -15.16
N LYS A 161 36.24 6.63 -16.27
CA LYS A 161 36.49 7.17 -17.59
C LYS A 161 35.21 7.89 -18.06
N THR A 162 35.36 9.10 -18.57
CA THR A 162 34.27 9.83 -19.18
C THR A 162 33.74 9.01 -20.34
N ILE A 163 32.50 8.53 -20.26
CA ILE A 163 31.81 7.97 -21.44
C ILE A 163 31.44 9.17 -22.30
N ALA A 164 31.90 9.18 -23.55
CA ALA A 164 31.55 10.22 -24.51
C ALA A 164 30.01 10.26 -24.68
N PRO A 165 29.41 11.44 -24.82
CA PRO A 165 27.98 11.55 -25.06
C PRO A 165 27.61 10.78 -26.32
N PHE A 166 26.58 9.96 -26.24
CA PHE A 166 25.97 9.35 -27.43
C PHE A 166 25.55 10.49 -28.39
N ARG A 167 26.05 10.41 -29.62
CA ARG A 167 25.60 11.25 -30.73
C ARG A 167 24.30 10.73 -31.30
#